data_49ae77da0ee0661185156c9e23750424
#
_entry.id   49ae77da0ee0661185156c9e23750424
#
_cell.length_a   1.000
_cell.length_b   1.000
_cell.length_c   1.000
_cell.angle_alpha   90.00
_cell.angle_beta   90.00
_cell.angle_gamma   90.00
#
_symmetry.space_group_name_H-M   'P 1'
#
loop_
_entity.id
_entity.type
_entity.pdbx_description
1 polymer ?
#
loop_
_entity_poly.entity_id
_entity_poly.type
_entity_poly.pdbx_seq_one_letter_code
_entity_poly.pdbx_strand_id
1 'polypeptide(L)'
;QQIKEIIDEIESLMIWNELDMIPNQIKNTKNAIFHIGTMPTRYVEKFKQDDEIASFESIILPSYKNISGVIVVCYIDDEKQLKDSLSRYEFNDYKLPVLDVTIKTYIETLKKQIESKEKECEDIIEKLKTLSGNIEEFKVLSDQILTQDAIDNVKYEKTIETIVIEGWVRIDTLEEVEKAVKEQTEYYDIEFSDPTDDEVVPTYTKNKKFVSQFETITDMFSKPNSKELDPNPVMSVWYWFLFGMMMGDAGYGIMMIVFCLILKKLMKPKGNTLKLMNIIMYSGVPTIFWGIMFGSYFGFNPQTDLGLNIWYWFNPMEDPIKMLLVSVAIGALHLITGLVVKMIENIKDGNIIDMLAKNVSWILILLGIGAYFLNSMVGIVMVGIGVLLIILFAGHTKKSILGKALGGILGLYDVTSYMGDLL
;
A
#
# COMPACT_ATOMS: atom_id res chain seq x y z
N GLN A 1 -5.35 -19.13 14.28
CA GLN A 1 -3.95 -19.55 14.06
C GLN A 1 -3.68 -20.84 14.83
N GLN A 2 -3.88 -20.92 16.15
CA GLN A 2 -3.64 -22.11 16.98
C GLN A 2 -4.39 -23.35 16.47
N ILE A 3 -5.68 -23.22 16.09
CA ILE A 3 -6.45 -24.34 15.53
C ILE A 3 -5.82 -24.86 14.25
N LYS A 4 -5.33 -23.98 13.38
CA LYS A 4 -4.66 -24.37 12.14
C LYS A 4 -3.36 -25.15 12.41
N GLU A 5 -2.56 -24.68 13.35
CA GLU A 5 -1.33 -25.37 13.76
C GLU A 5 -1.61 -26.78 14.26
N ILE A 6 -2.67 -26.96 15.07
CA ILE A 6 -3.09 -28.29 15.55
C ILE A 6 -3.61 -29.18 14.39
N ILE A 7 -4.33 -28.60 13.43
CA ILE A 7 -4.79 -29.35 12.24
C ILE A 7 -3.60 -29.80 11.39
N ASP A 8 -2.63 -28.94 11.15
CA ASP A 8 -1.42 -29.27 10.39
C ASP A 8 -0.62 -30.39 11.11
N GLU A 9 -0.56 -30.34 12.44
CA GLU A 9 0.06 -31.40 13.25
C GLU A 9 -0.71 -32.73 13.12
N ILE A 10 -2.03 -32.74 13.23
CA ILE A 10 -2.86 -33.93 13.01
C ILE A 10 -2.63 -34.49 11.61
N GLU A 11 -2.62 -33.63 10.56
CA GLU A 11 -2.40 -34.11 9.19
C GLU A 11 -1.05 -34.79 9.02
N SER A 12 0.00 -34.29 9.64
CA SER A 12 1.33 -34.91 9.60
C SER A 12 1.40 -36.29 10.29
N LEU A 13 0.57 -36.47 11.32
CA LEU A 13 0.51 -37.69 12.11
C LEU A 13 -0.46 -38.74 11.54
N MET A 14 -1.37 -38.35 10.64
CA MET A 14 -2.38 -39.26 10.08
C MET A 14 -1.78 -40.50 9.38
N ILE A 15 -0.59 -40.38 8.78
CA ILE A 15 0.15 -41.46 8.13
C ILE A 15 0.49 -42.59 9.15
N TRP A 16 0.67 -42.17 10.41
CA TRP A 16 1.08 -43.03 11.52
C TRP A 16 -0.08 -43.49 12.42
N ASN A 17 -1.32 -43.14 12.10
CA ASN A 17 -2.50 -43.37 12.94
C ASN A 17 -2.74 -44.85 13.26
N GLU A 18 -2.38 -45.78 12.35
CA GLU A 18 -2.52 -47.24 12.51
C GLU A 18 -1.32 -47.89 13.19
N LEU A 19 -0.37 -47.08 13.70
CA LEU A 19 0.78 -47.60 14.43
C LEU A 19 0.39 -47.94 15.89
N ASP A 20 0.30 -49.21 16.23
CA ASP A 20 -0.04 -49.67 17.58
C ASP A 20 1.10 -49.59 18.61
N MET A 21 2.25 -49.04 18.19
CA MET A 21 3.42 -48.88 19.06
C MET A 21 3.51 -47.47 19.63
N ILE A 22 4.03 -47.37 20.86
CA ILE A 22 4.32 -46.06 21.47
C ILE A 22 5.61 -45.51 20.86
N PRO A 23 5.61 -44.30 20.26
CA PRO A 23 6.78 -43.75 19.58
C PRO A 23 8.04 -43.70 20.46
N ASN A 24 7.92 -43.44 21.75
CA ASN A 24 9.04 -43.36 22.68
C ASN A 24 9.69 -44.73 22.96
N GLN A 25 9.02 -45.85 22.60
CA GLN A 25 9.56 -47.23 22.74
C GLN A 25 10.36 -47.66 21.50
N ILE A 26 10.21 -46.97 20.35
CA ILE A 26 10.95 -47.27 19.13
C ILE A 26 12.30 -46.58 19.21
N LYS A 27 13.28 -47.27 19.77
CA LYS A 27 14.65 -46.73 19.94
C LYS A 27 15.68 -47.72 19.44
N ASN A 28 16.74 -47.17 18.83
CA ASN A 28 17.89 -47.97 18.45
C ASN A 28 18.47 -48.70 19.66
N THR A 29 18.83 -49.94 19.46
CA THR A 29 19.48 -50.79 20.44
C THR A 29 20.99 -50.91 20.13
N LYS A 30 21.74 -51.67 20.95
CA LYS A 30 23.17 -51.87 20.68
C LYS A 30 23.44 -52.64 19.36
N ASN A 31 22.46 -53.42 18.88
CA ASN A 31 22.67 -54.30 17.72
C ASN A 31 21.70 -54.05 16.58
N ALA A 32 20.61 -53.30 16.80
CA ALA A 32 19.57 -53.04 15.78
C ALA A 32 19.22 -51.55 15.70
N ILE A 33 19.04 -51.09 14.46
CA ILE A 33 18.67 -49.74 14.11
C ILE A 33 17.28 -49.72 13.47
N PHE A 34 16.45 -48.74 13.86
CA PHE A 34 15.15 -48.50 13.27
C PHE A 34 15.22 -47.36 12.27
N HIS A 35 14.85 -47.62 11.03
CA HIS A 35 14.62 -46.60 10.01
C HIS A 35 13.13 -46.34 9.90
N ILE A 36 12.71 -45.13 10.26
CA ILE A 36 11.31 -44.70 10.27
C ILE A 36 11.18 -43.61 9.18
N GLY A 37 10.26 -43.80 8.26
CA GLY A 37 10.09 -42.87 7.19
C GLY A 37 8.81 -43.09 6.40
N THR A 38 8.68 -42.34 5.35
CA THR A 38 7.54 -42.38 4.45
C THR A 38 7.99 -42.71 3.03
N MET A 39 7.13 -43.45 2.30
CA MET A 39 7.36 -43.70 0.87
C MET A 39 6.05 -43.53 0.07
N PRO A 40 6.12 -43.18 -1.23
CA PRO A 40 4.95 -43.17 -2.09
C PRO A 40 4.32 -44.55 -2.21
N THR A 41 3.00 -44.62 -2.06
CA THR A 41 2.25 -45.87 -2.08
C THR A 41 2.51 -46.71 -3.35
N ARG A 42 2.82 -46.09 -4.48
CA ARG A 42 3.16 -46.74 -5.76
C ARG A 42 4.35 -47.70 -5.67
N TYR A 43 5.22 -47.51 -4.69
CA TYR A 43 6.42 -48.33 -4.51
C TYR A 43 6.23 -49.46 -3.48
N VAL A 44 5.18 -49.43 -2.66
CA VAL A 44 4.95 -50.37 -1.55
C VAL A 44 4.92 -51.83 -2.02
N GLU A 45 4.25 -52.14 -3.16
CA GLU A 45 4.17 -53.49 -3.72
C GLU A 45 5.55 -53.97 -4.19
N LYS A 46 6.31 -53.11 -4.89
CA LYS A 46 7.66 -53.43 -5.34
C LYS A 46 8.63 -53.58 -4.18
N PHE A 47 8.48 -52.72 -3.17
CA PHE A 47 9.26 -52.77 -1.94
C PHE A 47 9.07 -54.11 -1.18
N LYS A 48 7.82 -54.62 -1.08
CA LYS A 48 7.54 -55.93 -0.44
C LYS A 48 8.11 -57.11 -1.21
N GLN A 49 8.29 -57.01 -2.52
CA GLN A 49 8.76 -58.06 -3.40
C GLN A 49 10.27 -58.04 -3.66
N ASP A 50 10.99 -57.06 -3.11
CA ASP A 50 12.43 -56.95 -3.25
C ASP A 50 13.15 -57.91 -2.33
N ASP A 51 13.89 -58.86 -2.91
CA ASP A 51 14.62 -59.89 -2.17
C ASP A 51 15.67 -59.32 -1.19
N GLU A 52 16.26 -58.14 -1.53
CA GLU A 52 17.19 -57.44 -0.65
C GLU A 52 16.47 -56.93 0.60
N ILE A 53 15.24 -56.45 0.44
CA ILE A 53 14.41 -55.91 1.53
C ILE A 53 13.75 -57.03 2.33
N ALA A 54 13.38 -58.13 1.67
CA ALA A 54 12.75 -59.30 2.35
C ALA A 54 13.62 -59.90 3.44
N SER A 55 14.93 -59.61 3.46
CA SER A 55 15.85 -60.03 4.53
C SER A 55 15.71 -59.19 5.82
N PHE A 56 15.00 -58.05 5.78
CA PHE A 56 14.78 -57.15 6.93
C PHE A 56 13.33 -57.20 7.42
N GLU A 57 13.14 -57.06 8.72
CA GLU A 57 11.81 -56.87 9.30
C GLU A 57 11.26 -55.49 9.00
N SER A 58 10.06 -55.45 8.41
CA SER A 58 9.42 -54.17 8.04
C SER A 58 7.95 -54.13 8.43
N ILE A 59 7.50 -52.99 8.92
CA ILE A 59 6.11 -52.63 9.18
C ILE A 59 5.69 -51.60 8.18
N ILE A 60 4.69 -51.88 7.39
CA ILE A 60 4.15 -50.91 6.38
C ILE A 60 2.72 -50.60 6.79
N LEU A 61 2.49 -49.32 7.00
CA LEU A 61 1.19 -48.78 7.41
C LEU A 61 0.29 -48.50 6.18
N PRO A 62 -1.05 -48.52 6.35
CA PRO A 62 -1.98 -48.13 5.30
C PRO A 62 -1.67 -46.74 4.72
N SER A 63 -1.97 -46.56 3.46
CA SER A 63 -1.68 -45.32 2.77
C SER A 63 -2.61 -44.19 3.20
N TYR A 64 -2.02 -43.00 3.41
CA TYR A 64 -2.73 -41.73 3.56
C TYR A 64 -2.25 -40.74 2.53
N LYS A 65 -3.16 -40.14 1.74
CA LYS A 65 -2.84 -39.21 0.65
C LYS A 65 -1.72 -39.69 -0.32
N ASN A 66 -1.76 -41.00 -0.69
CA ASN A 66 -0.78 -41.66 -1.57
C ASN A 66 0.64 -41.84 -0.96
N ILE A 67 0.77 -41.70 0.34
CA ILE A 67 2.01 -41.93 1.08
C ILE A 67 1.76 -42.98 2.14
N SER A 68 2.68 -43.93 2.31
CA SER A 68 2.63 -44.94 3.34
C SER A 68 3.77 -44.76 4.34
N GLY A 69 3.45 -44.92 5.62
CA GLY A 69 4.45 -44.96 6.67
C GLY A 69 5.15 -46.33 6.67
N VAL A 70 6.45 -46.35 6.77
CA VAL A 70 7.26 -47.57 6.75
C VAL A 70 8.28 -47.51 7.87
N ILE A 71 8.36 -48.60 8.62
CA ILE A 71 9.37 -48.81 9.66
C ILE A 71 10.14 -50.07 9.27
N VAL A 72 11.46 -49.97 9.14
CA VAL A 72 12.35 -51.07 8.82
C VAL A 72 13.37 -51.24 9.94
N VAL A 73 13.65 -52.45 10.32
CA VAL A 73 14.64 -52.78 11.37
C VAL A 73 15.77 -53.55 10.73
N CYS A 74 17.00 -53.14 10.98
CA CYS A 74 18.18 -53.86 10.52
C CYS A 74 19.23 -54.00 11.64
N TYR A 75 20.16 -54.92 11.45
CA TYR A 75 21.38 -54.94 12.26
C TYR A 75 22.29 -53.82 11.87
N ILE A 76 23.14 -53.39 12.83
CA ILE A 76 24.02 -52.22 12.66
C ILE A 76 25.00 -52.40 11.50
N ASP A 77 25.44 -53.66 11.25
CA ASP A 77 26.36 -54.01 10.18
C ASP A 77 25.75 -53.89 8.77
N ASP A 78 24.42 -53.99 8.68
CA ASP A 78 23.67 -54.02 7.42
C ASP A 78 23.05 -52.66 7.09
N GLU A 79 23.25 -51.62 7.95
CA GLU A 79 22.65 -50.29 7.80
C GLU A 79 22.92 -49.67 6.43
N LYS A 80 24.15 -49.78 5.93
CA LYS A 80 24.54 -49.18 4.66
C LYS A 80 23.80 -49.79 3.47
N GLN A 81 23.70 -51.13 3.47
CA GLN A 81 22.99 -51.86 2.43
C GLN A 81 21.50 -51.52 2.44
N LEU A 82 20.89 -51.40 3.62
CA LEU A 82 19.48 -51.01 3.76
C LEU A 82 19.25 -49.57 3.26
N LYS A 83 20.10 -48.62 3.60
CA LYS A 83 19.97 -47.21 3.12
C LYS A 83 20.07 -47.10 1.60
N ASP A 84 20.99 -47.85 0.99
CA ASP A 84 21.14 -47.86 -0.46
C ASP A 84 19.89 -48.48 -1.14
N SER A 85 19.28 -49.50 -0.56
CA SER A 85 18.04 -50.09 -1.04
C SER A 85 16.83 -49.19 -0.82
N LEU A 86 16.68 -48.54 0.35
CA LEU A 86 15.60 -47.61 0.64
C LEU A 86 15.59 -46.37 -0.27
N SER A 87 16.76 -45.89 -0.67
CA SER A 87 16.88 -44.72 -1.56
C SER A 87 16.26 -44.95 -2.96
N ARG A 88 16.19 -46.22 -3.42
CA ARG A 88 15.58 -46.59 -4.72
C ARG A 88 14.06 -46.40 -4.72
N TYR A 89 13.43 -46.36 -3.54
CA TYR A 89 11.97 -46.29 -3.35
C TYR A 89 11.48 -44.89 -2.90
N GLU A 90 12.28 -43.87 -3.06
CA GLU A 90 11.95 -42.49 -2.61
C GLU A 90 11.59 -42.45 -1.12
N PHE A 91 12.30 -43.25 -0.29
CA PHE A 91 12.10 -43.29 1.13
C PHE A 91 12.61 -41.98 1.76
N ASN A 92 11.77 -41.31 2.53
CA ASN A 92 12.12 -40.09 3.27
C ASN A 92 12.09 -40.37 4.76
N ASP A 93 13.20 -40.16 5.44
CA ASP A 93 13.29 -40.28 6.88
C ASP A 93 12.28 -39.37 7.59
N TYR A 94 11.55 -39.91 8.54
CA TYR A 94 10.61 -39.18 9.37
C TYR A 94 10.93 -39.38 10.85
N LYS A 95 10.98 -38.28 11.61
CA LYS A 95 11.17 -38.31 13.05
C LYS A 95 9.81 -38.30 13.73
N LEU A 96 9.44 -39.42 14.34
CA LEU A 96 8.24 -39.46 15.16
C LEU A 96 8.40 -38.54 16.38
N PRO A 97 7.32 -37.85 16.79
CA PRO A 97 7.32 -37.07 18.03
C PRO A 97 7.56 -37.98 19.24
N VAL A 98 8.21 -37.44 20.26
CA VAL A 98 8.45 -38.19 21.52
C VAL A 98 7.14 -38.20 22.32
N LEU A 99 6.41 -39.31 22.24
CA LEU A 99 5.12 -39.50 22.90
C LEU A 99 5.15 -40.75 23.76
N ASP A 100 4.53 -40.67 24.93
CA ASP A 100 4.34 -41.82 25.86
C ASP A 100 2.97 -42.52 25.67
N VAL A 101 2.25 -42.12 24.65
CA VAL A 101 0.96 -42.67 24.22
C VAL A 101 1.00 -43.07 22.75
N THR A 102 0.07 -43.87 22.28
CA THR A 102 -0.03 -44.20 20.86
C THR A 102 -0.42 -42.93 20.05
N ILE A 103 0.01 -42.91 18.79
CA ILE A 103 -0.30 -41.76 17.91
C ILE A 103 -1.80 -41.53 17.76
N LYS A 104 -2.57 -42.61 17.70
CA LYS A 104 -4.03 -42.59 17.66
C LYS A 104 -4.63 -41.84 18.87
N THR A 105 -4.20 -42.20 20.08
CA THR A 105 -4.66 -41.52 21.31
C THR A 105 -4.24 -40.06 21.36
N TYR A 106 -3.06 -39.75 20.84
CA TYR A 106 -2.59 -38.36 20.76
C TYR A 106 -3.43 -37.54 19.79
N ILE A 107 -3.75 -38.09 18.60
CA ILE A 107 -4.64 -37.44 17.61
C ILE A 107 -6.04 -37.18 18.22
N GLU A 108 -6.56 -38.14 19.00
CA GLU A 108 -7.85 -37.95 19.69
C GLU A 108 -7.78 -36.83 20.72
N THR A 109 -6.64 -36.68 21.41
CA THR A 109 -6.42 -35.56 22.35
C THR A 109 -6.35 -34.23 21.62
N LEU A 110 -5.64 -34.15 20.49
CA LEU A 110 -5.57 -32.95 19.64
C LEU A 110 -6.95 -32.57 19.10
N LYS A 111 -7.76 -33.51 18.66
CA LYS A 111 -9.14 -33.26 18.22
C LYS A 111 -10.00 -32.66 19.33
N LYS A 112 -9.90 -33.17 20.57
CA LYS A 112 -10.58 -32.57 21.73
C LYS A 112 -10.11 -31.16 22.04
N GLN A 113 -8.82 -30.87 21.82
CA GLN A 113 -8.30 -29.50 21.96
C GLN A 113 -8.89 -28.56 20.91
N ILE A 114 -9.05 -29.00 19.67
CA ILE A 114 -9.73 -28.22 18.62
C ILE A 114 -11.16 -27.90 19.06
N GLU A 115 -11.93 -28.92 19.46
CA GLU A 115 -13.32 -28.74 19.89
C GLU A 115 -13.44 -27.74 21.06
N SER A 116 -12.52 -27.84 22.04
CA SER A 116 -12.48 -26.91 23.17
C SER A 116 -12.19 -25.48 22.72
N LYS A 117 -11.24 -25.30 21.76
CA LYS A 117 -10.89 -23.97 21.25
C LYS A 117 -11.96 -23.37 20.32
N GLU A 118 -12.65 -24.20 19.56
CA GLU A 118 -13.82 -23.77 18.77
C GLU A 118 -14.92 -23.24 19.66
N LYS A 119 -15.23 -23.98 20.75
CA LYS A 119 -16.21 -23.52 21.75
C LYS A 119 -15.81 -22.22 22.43
N GLU A 120 -14.53 -22.06 22.78
CA GLU A 120 -14.01 -20.82 23.34
C GLU A 120 -14.17 -19.65 22.34
N CYS A 121 -13.93 -19.90 21.04
CA CYS A 121 -14.17 -18.90 19.99
C CYS A 121 -15.65 -18.52 19.88
N GLU A 122 -16.56 -19.50 19.97
CA GLU A 122 -18.02 -19.24 19.95
C GLU A 122 -18.45 -18.39 21.15
N ASP A 123 -17.97 -18.73 22.35
CA ASP A 123 -18.25 -17.97 23.57
C ASP A 123 -17.74 -16.51 23.48
N ILE A 124 -16.57 -16.31 22.88
CA ILE A 124 -16.03 -14.97 22.65
C ILE A 124 -16.87 -14.19 21.62
N ILE A 125 -17.29 -14.85 20.53
CA ILE A 125 -18.16 -14.23 19.53
C ILE A 125 -19.51 -13.83 20.13
N GLU A 126 -20.08 -14.64 21.01
CA GLU A 126 -21.33 -14.33 21.69
C GLU A 126 -21.17 -13.12 22.63
N LYS A 127 -20.05 -13.08 23.40
CA LYS A 127 -19.71 -11.90 24.22
C LYS A 127 -19.54 -10.64 23.38
N LEU A 128 -18.87 -10.74 22.23
CA LEU A 128 -18.72 -9.61 21.31
C LEU A 128 -20.08 -9.13 20.75
N LYS A 129 -20.99 -10.06 20.42
CA LYS A 129 -22.34 -9.70 19.97
C LYS A 129 -23.12 -8.97 21.05
N THR A 130 -23.04 -9.40 22.31
CA THR A 130 -23.71 -8.70 23.42
C THR A 130 -23.12 -7.30 23.65
N LEU A 131 -21.80 -7.17 23.60
CA LEU A 131 -21.12 -5.88 23.73
C LEU A 131 -21.38 -4.94 22.55
N SER A 132 -21.62 -5.48 21.35
CA SER A 132 -21.92 -4.66 20.17
C SER A 132 -23.22 -3.86 20.27
N GLY A 133 -24.15 -4.28 21.15
CA GLY A 133 -25.35 -3.50 21.47
C GLY A 133 -25.04 -2.14 22.08
N ASN A 134 -23.91 -2.00 22.77
CA ASN A 134 -23.52 -0.78 23.49
C ASN A 134 -22.58 0.13 22.67
N ILE A 135 -22.43 -0.14 21.38
CA ILE A 135 -21.47 0.57 20.50
C ILE A 135 -21.71 2.10 20.50
N GLU A 136 -22.97 2.53 20.51
CA GLU A 136 -23.29 3.96 20.52
C GLU A 136 -22.92 4.62 21.86
N GLU A 137 -23.11 3.92 22.99
CA GLU A 137 -22.68 4.41 24.29
C GLU A 137 -21.15 4.52 24.38
N PHE A 138 -20.42 3.54 23.85
CA PHE A 138 -18.96 3.60 23.77
C PHE A 138 -18.45 4.74 22.89
N LYS A 139 -19.15 5.05 21.79
CA LYS A 139 -18.79 6.21 20.95
C LYS A 139 -18.97 7.52 21.73
N VAL A 140 -20.09 7.69 22.41
CA VAL A 140 -20.33 8.88 23.24
C VAL A 140 -19.27 9.01 24.34
N LEU A 141 -18.97 7.90 25.02
CA LEU A 141 -17.93 7.89 26.06
C LEU A 141 -16.55 8.23 25.49
N SER A 142 -16.22 7.67 24.31
CA SER A 142 -14.97 8.00 23.61
C SER A 142 -14.88 9.48 23.27
N ASP A 143 -15.97 10.07 22.74
CA ASP A 143 -16.01 11.50 22.43
C ASP A 143 -15.86 12.37 23.68
N GLN A 144 -16.46 11.95 24.80
CA GLN A 144 -16.31 12.64 26.07
C GLN A 144 -14.87 12.59 26.59
N ILE A 145 -14.23 11.42 26.54
CA ILE A 145 -12.83 11.25 26.96
C ILE A 145 -11.89 12.06 26.06
N LEU A 146 -12.09 12.04 24.73
CA LEU A 146 -11.30 12.82 23.79
C LEU A 146 -11.49 14.34 24.03
N THR A 147 -12.71 14.77 24.36
CA THR A 147 -12.98 16.15 24.70
C THR A 147 -12.26 16.56 25.98
N GLN A 148 -12.31 15.69 27.01
CA GLN A 148 -11.60 15.95 28.26
C GLN A 148 -10.09 15.98 28.07
N ASP A 149 -9.53 15.05 27.31
CA ASP A 149 -8.11 15.02 26.97
C ASP A 149 -7.69 16.29 26.19
N ALA A 150 -8.53 16.76 25.27
CA ALA A 150 -8.29 18.01 24.55
C ALA A 150 -8.29 19.22 25.49
N ILE A 151 -9.19 19.27 26.47
CA ILE A 151 -9.25 20.33 27.48
C ILE A 151 -8.00 20.28 28.37
N ASP A 152 -7.61 19.10 28.83
CA ASP A 152 -6.46 18.92 29.72
C ASP A 152 -5.11 19.25 29.04
N ASN A 153 -5.05 19.10 27.71
CA ASN A 153 -3.87 19.41 26.90
C ASN A 153 -3.83 20.87 26.39
N VAL A 154 -4.84 21.71 26.67
CA VAL A 154 -4.80 23.12 26.31
C VAL A 154 -3.67 23.81 27.08
N LYS A 155 -2.75 24.43 26.35
CA LYS A 155 -1.69 25.27 26.93
C LYS A 155 -2.33 26.58 27.41
N TYR A 156 -2.27 26.83 28.71
CA TYR A 156 -2.72 28.09 29.29
C TYR A 156 -1.71 28.57 30.34
N GLU A 157 -1.59 29.88 30.46
CA GLU A 157 -0.86 30.50 31.57
C GLU A 157 -1.87 30.90 32.64
N LYS A 158 -1.56 30.54 33.88
CA LYS A 158 -2.41 30.81 35.02
C LYS A 158 -1.69 31.75 35.98
N THR A 159 -2.32 32.86 36.29
CA THR A 159 -1.99 33.72 37.45
C THR A 159 -2.91 33.39 38.61
N ILE A 160 -2.82 34.15 39.73
CA ILE A 160 -3.68 33.95 40.90
C ILE A 160 -5.17 34.22 40.58
N GLU A 161 -5.44 35.15 39.64
CA GLU A 161 -6.79 35.64 39.36
C GLU A 161 -7.22 35.46 37.91
N THR A 162 -6.31 35.19 37.00
CA THR A 162 -6.59 35.12 35.56
C THR A 162 -6.00 33.87 34.88
N ILE A 163 -6.66 33.43 33.82
CA ILE A 163 -6.19 32.39 32.89
C ILE A 163 -6.02 33.03 31.55
N VAL A 164 -4.82 32.88 30.93
CA VAL A 164 -4.55 33.35 29.58
C VAL A 164 -4.45 32.14 28.66
N ILE A 165 -5.23 32.16 27.58
CA ILE A 165 -5.24 31.11 26.55
C ILE A 165 -4.86 31.77 25.22
N GLU A 166 -3.78 31.30 24.63
CA GLU A 166 -3.38 31.69 23.27
C GLU A 166 -3.76 30.60 22.28
N GLY A 167 -4.29 31.00 21.14
CA GLY A 167 -4.70 30.07 20.10
C GLY A 167 -4.89 30.71 18.73
N TRP A 168 -5.01 29.88 17.73
CA TRP A 168 -5.24 30.31 16.37
C TRP A 168 -6.72 30.31 16.03
N VAL A 169 -7.21 31.42 15.47
CA VAL A 169 -8.59 31.55 15.01
C VAL A 169 -8.60 32.02 13.55
N ARG A 170 -9.59 31.55 12.81
CA ARG A 170 -9.77 31.98 11.43
C ARG A 170 -10.50 33.33 11.40
N ILE A 171 -10.10 34.19 10.48
CA ILE A 171 -10.71 35.54 10.31
C ILE A 171 -12.23 35.47 10.09
N ASP A 172 -12.71 34.43 9.35
CA ASP A 172 -14.13 34.26 9.05
C ASP A 172 -14.96 33.71 10.23
N THR A 173 -14.32 33.33 11.35
CA THR A 173 -14.98 32.81 12.57
C THR A 173 -14.72 33.64 13.82
N LEU A 174 -14.13 34.84 13.70
CA LEU A 174 -13.83 35.72 14.84
C LEU A 174 -15.08 36.01 15.69
N GLU A 175 -16.16 36.43 15.02
CA GLU A 175 -17.43 36.78 15.70
C GLU A 175 -18.05 35.57 16.41
N GLU A 176 -17.90 34.36 15.85
CA GLU A 176 -18.40 33.12 16.46
C GLU A 176 -17.63 32.78 17.73
N VAL A 177 -16.28 32.98 17.71
CA VAL A 177 -15.44 32.74 18.89
C VAL A 177 -15.75 33.75 20.00
N GLU A 178 -15.84 35.04 19.66
CA GLU A 178 -16.21 36.08 20.64
C GLU A 178 -17.56 35.79 21.26
N LYS A 179 -18.57 35.44 20.47
CA LYS A 179 -19.89 35.05 20.94
C LYS A 179 -19.83 33.82 21.85
N ALA A 180 -19.09 32.80 21.49
CA ALA A 180 -18.93 31.59 22.28
C ALA A 180 -18.30 31.85 23.65
N VAL A 181 -17.28 32.72 23.72
CA VAL A 181 -16.67 33.13 24.99
C VAL A 181 -17.66 33.95 25.84
N LYS A 182 -18.38 34.90 25.24
CA LYS A 182 -19.38 35.72 25.91
C LYS A 182 -20.55 34.93 26.50
N GLU A 183 -20.90 33.81 25.87
CA GLU A 183 -21.94 32.90 26.38
C GLU A 183 -21.47 32.09 27.62
N GLN A 184 -20.14 31.94 27.82
CA GLN A 184 -19.57 31.16 28.92
C GLN A 184 -19.20 32.01 30.16
N THR A 185 -18.81 33.28 29.95
CA THR A 185 -18.39 34.16 31.04
C THR A 185 -18.68 35.63 30.75
N GLU A 186 -18.99 36.41 31.80
CA GLU A 186 -19.14 37.86 31.71
C GLU A 186 -17.80 38.59 31.91
N TYR A 187 -16.78 37.89 32.44
CA TYR A 187 -15.46 38.46 32.76
C TYR A 187 -14.44 37.87 31.78
N TYR A 188 -14.25 38.54 30.65
CA TYR A 188 -13.26 38.17 29.67
C TYR A 188 -12.66 39.40 28.96
N ASP A 189 -11.45 39.22 28.45
CA ASP A 189 -10.84 40.14 27.52
C ASP A 189 -10.29 39.31 26.34
N ILE A 190 -10.58 39.75 25.12
CA ILE A 190 -10.14 39.07 23.90
C ILE A 190 -9.38 40.06 23.04
N GLU A 191 -8.13 39.72 22.71
CA GLU A 191 -7.31 40.46 21.78
C GLU A 191 -7.04 39.61 20.54
N PHE A 192 -7.29 40.15 19.37
CA PHE A 192 -6.97 39.52 18.10
C PHE A 192 -5.79 40.27 17.45
N SER A 193 -4.74 39.53 17.11
CA SER A 193 -3.57 40.05 16.41
C SER A 193 -3.26 39.23 15.19
N ASP A 194 -2.68 39.83 14.17
CA ASP A 194 -2.16 39.12 13.01
C ASP A 194 -0.88 38.34 13.39
N PRO A 195 -0.66 37.14 12.82
CA PRO A 195 0.53 36.37 13.10
C PRO A 195 1.80 37.09 12.63
N THR A 196 2.87 36.94 13.39
CA THR A 196 4.20 37.44 13.02
C THR A 196 4.85 36.55 11.96
N ASP A 197 5.87 37.06 11.26
CA ASP A 197 6.53 36.32 10.19
C ASP A 197 7.24 35.04 10.66
N ASP A 198 7.64 34.98 11.93
CA ASP A 198 8.37 33.89 12.55
C ASP A 198 7.42 32.80 13.12
N GLU A 199 6.13 33.07 13.19
CA GLU A 199 5.16 32.11 13.74
C GLU A 199 4.70 31.08 12.72
N VAL A 200 4.59 29.82 13.18
CA VAL A 200 4.05 28.71 12.38
C VAL A 200 2.55 28.64 12.55
N VAL A 201 1.84 29.22 11.59
CA VAL A 201 0.38 29.25 11.59
C VAL A 201 -0.19 27.94 11.07
N PRO A 202 -1.18 27.31 11.76
CA PRO A 202 -1.86 26.13 11.26
C PRO A 202 -2.58 26.42 9.94
N THR A 203 -2.40 25.53 8.96
CA THR A 203 -3.04 25.69 7.64
C THR A 203 -4.45 25.10 7.63
N TYR A 204 -5.41 25.91 7.20
CA TYR A 204 -6.77 25.47 6.88
C TYR A 204 -7.01 25.58 5.38
N THR A 205 -7.30 24.45 4.73
CA THR A 205 -7.65 24.39 3.31
C THR A 205 -9.17 24.43 3.12
N LYS A 206 -9.65 25.32 2.25
CA LYS A 206 -11.09 25.44 1.92
C LYS A 206 -11.29 25.23 0.44
N ASN A 207 -11.60 24.00 0.05
CA ASN A 207 -11.73 23.60 -1.33
C ASN A 207 -13.17 23.25 -1.73
N LYS A 208 -13.47 23.32 -3.05
CA LYS A 208 -14.74 22.87 -3.62
C LYS A 208 -14.91 21.33 -3.44
N LYS A 209 -16.17 20.86 -3.46
CA LYS A 209 -16.53 19.45 -3.19
C LYS A 209 -15.71 18.40 -3.94
N PHE A 210 -15.34 18.66 -5.20
CA PHE A 210 -14.50 17.75 -5.98
C PHE A 210 -13.07 17.74 -5.43
N VAL A 211 -12.46 18.90 -5.34
CA VAL A 211 -11.06 19.09 -4.88
C VAL A 211 -10.87 18.61 -3.46
N SER A 212 -11.84 18.87 -2.57
CA SER A 212 -11.76 18.49 -1.15
C SER A 212 -11.65 16.97 -0.90
N GLN A 213 -12.02 16.12 -1.88
CA GLN A 213 -11.81 14.68 -1.76
C GLN A 213 -10.31 14.35 -1.89
N PHE A 214 -9.61 15.05 -2.78
CA PHE A 214 -8.19 14.83 -3.06
C PHE A 214 -7.26 15.41 -1.99
N GLU A 215 -7.74 16.29 -1.11
CA GLU A 215 -7.00 16.77 0.06
C GLU A 215 -6.43 15.60 0.89
N THR A 216 -7.17 14.48 0.97
CA THR A 216 -6.70 13.29 1.68
C THR A 216 -5.37 12.77 1.14
N ILE A 217 -5.11 12.90 -0.18
CA ILE A 217 -3.84 12.48 -0.79
C ILE A 217 -2.73 13.44 -0.36
N THR A 218 -2.97 14.75 -0.41
CA THR A 218 -2.01 15.75 0.04
C THR A 218 -1.71 15.60 1.54
N ASP A 219 -2.75 15.41 2.36
CA ASP A 219 -2.62 15.21 3.81
C ASP A 219 -1.80 13.96 4.19
N MET A 220 -1.69 12.97 3.30
CA MET A 220 -0.82 11.79 3.51
C MET A 220 0.67 12.15 3.45
N PHE A 221 1.04 13.21 2.73
CA PHE A 221 2.42 13.69 2.66
C PHE A 221 2.68 14.76 3.71
N SER A 222 2.07 15.93 3.55
CA SER A 222 2.06 17.03 4.53
C SER A 222 1.04 18.09 4.06
N LYS A 223 0.51 18.88 5.01
CA LYS A 223 -0.25 20.07 4.65
C LYS A 223 0.69 21.14 4.12
N PRO A 224 0.28 21.91 3.08
CA PRO A 224 1.06 23.05 2.62
C PRO A 224 1.21 24.08 3.74
N ASN A 225 2.27 24.90 3.69
CA ASN A 225 2.44 26.00 4.61
C ASN A 225 1.32 27.05 4.37
N SER A 226 0.92 27.77 5.42
CA SER A 226 -0.12 28.82 5.33
C SER A 226 0.22 29.95 4.34
N LYS A 227 1.51 30.17 4.06
CA LYS A 227 2.00 31.17 3.08
C LYS A 227 2.10 30.63 1.65
N GLU A 228 2.07 29.31 1.45
CA GLU A 228 2.15 28.67 0.14
C GLU A 228 0.79 28.61 -0.58
N LEU A 229 0.84 28.43 -1.89
CA LEU A 229 -0.37 28.19 -2.68
C LEU A 229 -0.90 26.77 -2.39
N ASP A 230 -2.20 26.64 -2.24
CA ASP A 230 -2.83 25.32 -2.11
C ASP A 230 -2.64 24.51 -3.41
N PRO A 231 -1.89 23.38 -3.38
CA PRO A 231 -1.67 22.54 -4.56
C PRO A 231 -2.89 21.73 -4.95
N ASN A 232 -3.86 21.56 -4.04
CA ASN A 232 -5.00 20.65 -4.21
C ASN A 232 -5.83 20.91 -5.48
N PRO A 233 -6.15 22.15 -5.88
CA PRO A 233 -6.93 22.41 -7.09
C PRO A 233 -6.26 21.90 -8.35
N VAL A 234 -4.94 22.05 -8.47
CA VAL A 234 -4.16 21.61 -9.63
C VAL A 234 -3.90 20.11 -9.56
N MET A 235 -3.45 19.64 -8.41
CA MET A 235 -3.15 18.23 -8.16
C MET A 235 -4.37 17.34 -8.37
N SER A 236 -5.56 17.75 -7.90
CA SER A 236 -6.78 16.96 -8.04
C SER A 236 -7.15 16.69 -9.50
N VAL A 237 -6.99 17.67 -10.38
CA VAL A 237 -7.28 17.52 -11.82
C VAL A 237 -6.28 16.58 -12.48
N TRP A 238 -4.98 16.79 -12.22
CA TRP A 238 -3.95 15.94 -12.80
C TRP A 238 -4.02 14.52 -12.27
N TYR A 239 -4.20 14.32 -10.95
CA TYR A 239 -4.36 12.99 -10.36
C TYR A 239 -5.55 12.25 -10.97
N TRP A 240 -6.71 12.90 -11.06
CA TRP A 240 -7.91 12.35 -11.66
C TRP A 240 -7.69 11.92 -13.11
N PHE A 241 -7.07 12.80 -13.92
CA PHE A 241 -6.82 12.55 -15.34
C PHE A 241 -5.79 11.43 -15.56
N LEU A 242 -4.64 11.50 -14.86
CA LEU A 242 -3.55 10.54 -14.99
C LEU A 242 -3.94 9.15 -14.45
N PHE A 243 -4.68 9.08 -13.35
CA PHE A 243 -5.19 7.82 -12.82
C PHE A 243 -6.03 7.10 -13.88
N GLY A 244 -6.92 7.83 -14.56
CA GLY A 244 -7.73 7.27 -15.64
C GLY A 244 -6.89 6.74 -16.79
N MET A 245 -5.84 7.47 -17.19
CA MET A 245 -4.93 7.06 -18.25
C MET A 245 -4.14 5.79 -17.88
N MET A 246 -3.67 5.71 -16.63
CA MET A 246 -2.92 4.55 -16.13
C MET A 246 -3.78 3.27 -16.11
N MET A 247 -5.05 3.38 -15.71
CA MET A 247 -5.97 2.24 -15.71
C MET A 247 -6.47 1.90 -17.11
N GLY A 248 -6.78 2.90 -17.94
CA GLY A 248 -7.05 2.85 -19.36
C GLY A 248 -8.02 1.76 -19.84
N ASP A 249 -9.05 1.40 -19.05
CA ASP A 249 -9.99 0.33 -19.36
C ASP A 249 -11.43 0.74 -19.03
N ALA A 250 -12.32 0.74 -20.05
CA ALA A 250 -13.68 1.19 -19.89
C ALA A 250 -14.53 0.27 -18.99
N GLY A 251 -14.30 -1.04 -19.05
CA GLY A 251 -15.02 -2.01 -18.22
C GLY A 251 -14.67 -1.87 -16.75
N TYR A 252 -13.38 -1.79 -16.43
CA TYR A 252 -12.94 -1.54 -15.05
C TYR A 252 -13.36 -0.18 -14.53
N GLY A 253 -13.39 0.86 -15.37
CA GLY A 253 -13.89 2.18 -14.99
C GLY A 253 -15.36 2.15 -14.55
N ILE A 254 -16.23 1.46 -15.30
CA ILE A 254 -17.64 1.26 -14.93
C ILE A 254 -17.73 0.46 -13.62
N MET A 255 -16.95 -0.62 -13.52
CA MET A 255 -16.93 -1.47 -12.33
C MET A 255 -16.53 -0.68 -11.07
N MET A 256 -15.51 0.17 -11.16
CA MET A 256 -15.08 1.04 -10.06
C MET A 256 -16.22 1.95 -9.57
N ILE A 257 -16.93 2.60 -10.48
CA ILE A 257 -18.05 3.49 -10.13
C ILE A 257 -19.17 2.69 -9.45
N VAL A 258 -19.61 1.59 -10.05
CA VAL A 258 -20.71 0.76 -9.53
C VAL A 258 -20.33 0.17 -8.17
N PHE A 259 -19.14 -0.38 -8.05
CA PHE A 259 -18.64 -0.97 -6.80
C PHE A 259 -18.58 0.06 -5.66
N CYS A 260 -18.04 1.25 -5.93
CA CYS A 260 -18.01 2.32 -4.94
C CYS A 260 -19.41 2.80 -4.53
N LEU A 261 -20.36 2.89 -5.46
CA LEU A 261 -21.75 3.23 -5.15
C LEU A 261 -22.40 2.19 -4.24
N ILE A 262 -22.21 0.90 -4.53
CA ILE A 262 -22.71 -0.20 -3.71
C ILE A 262 -22.11 -0.16 -2.32
N LEU A 263 -20.77 -0.07 -2.22
CA LEU A 263 -20.08 -0.03 -0.93
C LEU A 263 -20.50 1.18 -0.09
N LYS A 264 -20.65 2.36 -0.69
CA LYS A 264 -21.12 3.56 0.02
C LYS A 264 -22.52 3.38 0.59
N LYS A 265 -23.40 2.68 -0.12
CA LYS A 265 -24.75 2.37 0.36
C LYS A 265 -24.75 1.35 1.51
N LEU A 266 -23.89 0.34 1.43
CA LEU A 266 -23.81 -0.74 2.42
C LEU A 266 -23.05 -0.29 3.68
N MET A 267 -21.89 0.32 3.54
CA MET A 267 -20.96 0.61 4.65
C MET A 267 -21.20 1.98 5.28
N LYS A 268 -21.86 2.92 4.55
CA LYS A 268 -22.06 4.33 4.98
C LYS A 268 -20.77 4.97 5.54
N PRO A 269 -19.65 4.93 4.79
CA PRO A 269 -18.34 5.40 5.26
C PRO A 269 -18.40 6.89 5.60
N LYS A 270 -17.57 7.33 6.57
CA LYS A 270 -17.41 8.71 6.99
C LYS A 270 -15.93 9.13 6.95
N GLY A 271 -15.67 10.42 7.01
CA GLY A 271 -14.31 10.96 7.08
C GLY A 271 -13.43 10.58 5.88
N ASN A 272 -12.18 10.22 6.15
CA ASN A 272 -11.19 9.92 5.10
C ASN A 272 -11.56 8.71 4.23
N THR A 273 -12.20 7.69 4.80
CA THR A 273 -12.69 6.53 4.03
C THR A 273 -13.70 6.95 2.97
N LEU A 274 -14.61 7.87 3.29
CA LEU A 274 -15.55 8.41 2.32
C LEU A 274 -14.84 9.20 1.22
N LYS A 275 -13.84 10.03 1.58
CA LYS A 275 -13.03 10.79 0.61
C LYS A 275 -12.29 9.84 -0.34
N LEU A 276 -11.61 8.80 0.16
CA LEU A 276 -10.93 7.80 -0.67
C LEU A 276 -11.89 7.07 -1.62
N MET A 277 -13.05 6.65 -1.14
CA MET A 277 -14.06 6.03 -2.00
C MET A 277 -14.60 6.98 -3.08
N ASN A 278 -14.71 8.28 -2.75
CA ASN A 278 -15.09 9.29 -3.74
C ASN A 278 -14.00 9.49 -4.80
N ILE A 279 -12.71 9.50 -4.40
CA ILE A 279 -11.59 9.58 -5.34
C ILE A 279 -11.63 8.43 -6.34
N ILE A 280 -11.77 7.18 -5.86
CA ILE A 280 -11.85 5.99 -6.72
C ILE A 280 -13.06 6.09 -7.66
N MET A 281 -14.22 6.48 -7.13
CA MET A 281 -15.44 6.64 -7.91
C MET A 281 -15.29 7.71 -9.00
N TYR A 282 -14.71 8.88 -8.67
CA TYR A 282 -14.48 9.95 -9.63
C TYR A 282 -13.46 9.55 -10.68
N SER A 283 -12.40 8.85 -10.28
CA SER A 283 -11.36 8.35 -11.19
C SER A 283 -11.87 7.28 -12.16
N GLY A 284 -12.99 6.62 -11.87
CA GLY A 284 -13.66 5.75 -12.81
C GLY A 284 -14.10 6.46 -14.11
N VAL A 285 -14.44 7.76 -14.04
CA VAL A 285 -14.87 8.54 -15.24
C VAL A 285 -13.73 8.68 -16.26
N PRO A 286 -12.55 9.20 -15.92
CA PRO A 286 -11.44 9.27 -16.87
C PRO A 286 -10.92 7.87 -17.26
N THR A 287 -11.08 6.86 -16.41
CA THR A 287 -10.74 5.47 -16.74
C THR A 287 -11.62 4.96 -17.89
N ILE A 288 -12.91 5.26 -17.88
CA ILE A 288 -13.82 4.95 -18.99
C ILE A 288 -13.40 5.71 -20.25
N PHE A 289 -13.13 7.02 -20.12
CA PHE A 289 -12.71 7.83 -21.26
C PHE A 289 -11.45 7.28 -21.92
N TRP A 290 -10.39 7.05 -21.15
CA TRP A 290 -9.13 6.49 -21.67
C TRP A 290 -9.30 5.05 -22.17
N GLY A 291 -10.12 4.24 -21.50
CA GLY A 291 -10.43 2.89 -21.94
C GLY A 291 -11.09 2.85 -23.32
N ILE A 292 -12.01 3.77 -23.61
CA ILE A 292 -12.59 3.94 -24.95
C ILE A 292 -11.52 4.40 -25.95
N MET A 293 -10.67 5.36 -25.58
CA MET A 293 -9.58 5.86 -26.42
C MET A 293 -8.57 4.77 -26.77
N PHE A 294 -8.27 3.88 -25.85
CA PHE A 294 -7.33 2.76 -26.01
C PHE A 294 -7.98 1.48 -26.54
N GLY A 295 -9.33 1.45 -26.64
CA GLY A 295 -10.07 0.28 -27.09
C GLY A 295 -10.01 -0.90 -26.13
N SER A 296 -9.83 -0.65 -24.82
CA SER A 296 -9.77 -1.69 -23.80
C SER A 296 -11.07 -1.78 -22.98
N TYR A 297 -11.61 -3.00 -22.90
CA TYR A 297 -12.84 -3.34 -22.20
C TYR A 297 -12.65 -4.65 -21.44
N PHE A 298 -12.39 -4.60 -20.15
CA PHE A 298 -12.00 -5.76 -19.32
C PHE A 298 -10.78 -6.51 -19.84
N GLY A 299 -9.80 -5.77 -20.38
CA GLY A 299 -8.55 -6.33 -20.87
C GLY A 299 -8.61 -6.92 -22.28
N PHE A 300 -9.74 -6.85 -22.99
CA PHE A 300 -9.84 -7.24 -24.39
C PHE A 300 -10.23 -6.07 -25.28
N ASN A 301 -9.88 -6.16 -26.58
CA ASN A 301 -10.22 -5.18 -27.58
C ASN A 301 -11.35 -5.71 -28.47
N PRO A 302 -12.53 -5.08 -28.47
CA PRO A 302 -13.68 -5.55 -29.26
C PRO A 302 -13.43 -5.61 -30.76
N GLN A 303 -12.54 -4.79 -31.32
CA GLN A 303 -12.26 -4.80 -32.76
C GLN A 303 -11.36 -5.98 -33.14
N THR A 304 -10.27 -6.21 -32.41
CA THR A 304 -9.33 -7.28 -32.73
C THR A 304 -9.83 -8.65 -32.30
N ASP A 305 -10.51 -8.73 -31.13
CA ASP A 305 -10.86 -10.01 -30.53
C ASP A 305 -12.28 -10.49 -30.89
N LEU A 306 -13.22 -9.55 -31.18
CA LEU A 306 -14.61 -9.86 -31.51
C LEU A 306 -15.04 -9.43 -32.92
N GLY A 307 -14.18 -8.75 -33.69
CA GLY A 307 -14.50 -8.26 -35.04
C GLY A 307 -15.56 -7.13 -35.05
N LEU A 308 -15.80 -6.47 -33.91
CA LEU A 308 -16.75 -5.37 -33.80
C LEU A 308 -16.07 -4.07 -34.23
N ASN A 309 -16.70 -3.33 -35.17
CA ASN A 309 -16.12 -2.06 -35.64
C ASN A 309 -16.40 -0.92 -34.63
N ILE A 310 -15.61 -0.93 -33.50
CA ILE A 310 -15.65 0.12 -32.50
C ILE A 310 -14.39 0.98 -32.67
N TRP A 311 -14.58 2.30 -32.75
CA TRP A 311 -13.47 3.24 -32.91
C TRP A 311 -12.63 3.32 -31.63
N TYR A 312 -11.30 3.29 -31.77
CA TYR A 312 -10.32 3.62 -30.74
C TYR A 312 -9.15 4.41 -31.37
N TRP A 313 -8.41 5.13 -30.56
CA TRP A 313 -7.29 5.94 -31.06
C TRP A 313 -6.06 5.06 -31.39
N PHE A 314 -5.59 4.30 -30.43
CA PHE A 314 -4.57 3.25 -30.60
C PHE A 314 -4.63 2.29 -29.40
N ASN A 315 -4.10 1.09 -29.60
CA ASN A 315 -3.99 0.09 -28.54
C ASN A 315 -2.59 0.15 -27.93
N PRO A 316 -2.43 0.48 -26.62
CA PRO A 316 -1.13 0.53 -25.97
C PRO A 316 -0.34 -0.78 -25.99
N MET A 317 -1.03 -1.92 -26.06
CA MET A 317 -0.40 -3.24 -26.13
C MET A 317 0.19 -3.54 -27.50
N GLU A 318 -0.39 -3.01 -28.56
CA GLU A 318 0.08 -3.18 -29.93
C GLU A 318 1.10 -2.11 -30.33
N ASP A 319 0.90 -0.86 -29.86
CA ASP A 319 1.72 0.30 -30.18
C ASP A 319 2.39 0.91 -28.92
N PRO A 320 3.27 0.22 -28.21
CA PRO A 320 3.88 0.71 -26.97
C PRO A 320 4.71 1.99 -27.17
N ILE A 321 5.28 2.20 -28.36
CA ILE A 321 6.05 3.42 -28.69
C ILE A 321 5.13 4.64 -28.74
N LYS A 322 3.93 4.51 -29.32
CA LYS A 322 2.94 5.60 -29.29
C LYS A 322 2.50 5.93 -27.87
N MET A 323 2.27 4.91 -27.05
CA MET A 323 1.92 5.10 -25.63
C MET A 323 3.04 5.85 -24.90
N LEU A 324 4.30 5.47 -25.11
CA LEU A 324 5.45 6.15 -24.52
C LEU A 324 5.50 7.64 -24.93
N LEU A 325 5.33 7.94 -26.21
CA LEU A 325 5.33 9.33 -26.69
C LEU A 325 4.18 10.15 -26.10
N VAL A 326 2.99 9.58 -26.01
CA VAL A 326 1.82 10.24 -25.40
C VAL A 326 2.05 10.47 -23.91
N SER A 327 2.56 9.49 -23.18
CA SER A 327 2.83 9.63 -21.75
C SER A 327 3.92 10.68 -21.46
N VAL A 328 4.99 10.71 -22.24
CA VAL A 328 6.04 11.74 -22.14
C VAL A 328 5.47 13.15 -22.42
N ALA A 329 4.64 13.28 -23.46
CA ALA A 329 4.03 14.58 -23.78
C ALA A 329 3.09 15.08 -22.67
N ILE A 330 2.26 14.18 -22.11
CA ILE A 330 1.37 14.49 -20.98
C ILE A 330 2.19 14.77 -19.72
N GLY A 331 3.25 14.00 -19.45
CA GLY A 331 4.18 14.24 -18.36
C GLY A 331 4.85 15.60 -18.45
N ALA A 332 5.30 16.01 -19.65
CA ALA A 332 5.85 17.34 -19.88
C ALA A 332 4.83 18.45 -19.58
N LEU A 333 3.58 18.30 -20.00
CA LEU A 333 2.50 19.25 -19.67
C LEU A 333 2.23 19.32 -18.16
N HIS A 334 2.27 18.18 -17.48
CA HIS A 334 2.12 18.11 -16.03
C HIS A 334 3.26 18.87 -15.32
N LEU A 335 4.52 18.62 -15.71
CA LEU A 335 5.68 19.33 -15.17
C LEU A 335 5.59 20.84 -15.44
N ILE A 336 5.23 21.25 -16.66
CA ILE A 336 5.02 22.67 -17.00
C ILE A 336 3.95 23.28 -16.09
N THR A 337 2.87 22.56 -15.80
CA THR A 337 1.83 23.04 -14.89
C THR A 337 2.39 23.27 -13.48
N GLY A 338 3.20 22.34 -12.95
CA GLY A 338 3.88 22.50 -11.65
C GLY A 338 4.82 23.71 -11.63
N LEU A 339 5.61 23.87 -12.71
CA LEU A 339 6.51 25.03 -12.87
C LEU A 339 5.74 26.36 -12.93
N VAL A 340 4.56 26.38 -13.57
CA VAL A 340 3.69 27.57 -13.61
C VAL A 340 3.14 27.89 -12.23
N VAL A 341 2.70 26.91 -11.46
CA VAL A 341 2.24 27.12 -10.07
C VAL A 341 3.36 27.74 -9.23
N LYS A 342 4.57 27.15 -9.31
CA LYS A 342 5.74 27.68 -8.58
C LYS A 342 6.20 29.07 -9.10
N MET A 343 6.02 29.32 -10.38
CA MET A 343 6.26 30.66 -10.97
C MET A 343 5.32 31.69 -10.35
N ILE A 344 4.02 31.40 -10.21
CA ILE A 344 3.04 32.31 -9.61
C ILE A 344 3.39 32.58 -8.14
N GLU A 345 3.85 31.57 -7.41
CA GLU A 345 4.30 31.69 -6.03
C GLU A 345 5.51 32.62 -5.93
N ASN A 346 6.57 32.40 -6.72
CA ASN A 346 7.74 33.24 -6.76
C ASN A 346 7.43 34.71 -7.14
N ILE A 347 6.43 34.93 -7.99
CA ILE A 347 5.96 36.30 -8.33
C ILE A 347 5.31 36.97 -7.12
N LYS A 348 4.46 36.25 -6.38
CA LYS A 348 3.82 36.76 -5.16
C LYS A 348 4.82 37.10 -4.08
N ASP A 349 5.87 36.30 -3.93
CA ASP A 349 6.95 36.51 -2.97
C ASP A 349 7.96 37.58 -3.42
N GLY A 350 7.79 38.17 -4.61
CA GLY A 350 8.70 39.17 -5.17
C GLY A 350 10.03 38.61 -5.67
N ASN A 351 10.19 37.31 -5.74
CA ASN A 351 11.41 36.60 -6.12
C ASN A 351 11.54 36.41 -7.65
N ILE A 352 11.57 37.55 -8.40
CA ILE A 352 11.57 37.55 -9.88
C ILE A 352 12.79 36.84 -10.46
N ILE A 353 13.96 36.92 -9.81
CA ILE A 353 15.18 36.28 -10.31
C ILE A 353 15.06 34.75 -10.21
N ASP A 354 14.55 34.23 -9.09
CA ASP A 354 14.30 32.78 -8.92
C ASP A 354 13.23 32.31 -9.90
N MET A 355 12.20 33.06 -10.14
CA MET A 355 11.16 32.77 -11.13
C MET A 355 11.78 32.59 -12.53
N LEU A 356 12.67 33.48 -12.96
CA LEU A 356 13.34 33.40 -14.26
C LEU A 356 14.30 32.22 -14.32
N ALA A 357 15.11 32.00 -13.27
CA ALA A 357 16.15 30.98 -13.23
C ALA A 357 15.62 29.57 -13.10
N LYS A 358 14.58 29.35 -12.26
CA LYS A 358 14.10 28.01 -11.86
C LYS A 358 12.80 27.59 -12.53
N ASN A 359 11.99 28.56 -13.03
CA ASN A 359 10.68 28.22 -13.60
C ASN A 359 10.63 28.51 -15.09
N VAL A 360 10.81 29.79 -15.50
CA VAL A 360 10.70 30.20 -16.91
C VAL A 360 11.73 29.50 -17.77
N SER A 361 12.98 29.38 -17.29
CA SER A 361 14.05 28.68 -18.00
C SER A 361 13.69 27.22 -18.33
N TRP A 362 13.17 26.48 -17.37
CA TRP A 362 12.77 25.08 -17.56
C TRP A 362 11.52 24.94 -18.43
N ILE A 363 10.54 25.85 -18.30
CA ILE A 363 9.38 25.90 -19.21
C ILE A 363 9.86 26.09 -20.65
N LEU A 364 10.82 27.01 -20.89
CA LEU A 364 11.39 27.23 -22.22
C LEU A 364 12.13 26.01 -22.76
N ILE A 365 12.88 25.31 -21.91
CA ILE A 365 13.59 24.09 -22.29
C ILE A 365 12.58 23.00 -22.68
N LEU A 366 11.60 22.71 -21.85
CA LEU A 366 10.59 21.68 -22.10
C LEU A 366 9.76 21.99 -23.36
N LEU A 367 9.27 23.21 -23.50
CA LEU A 367 8.56 23.64 -24.71
C LEU A 367 9.47 23.66 -25.93
N GLY A 368 10.76 24.02 -25.76
CA GLY A 368 11.75 24.04 -26.83
C GLY A 368 12.05 22.64 -27.37
N ILE A 369 12.12 21.61 -26.50
CA ILE A 369 12.26 20.22 -26.91
C ILE A 369 11.04 19.79 -27.74
N GLY A 370 9.82 20.13 -27.31
CA GLY A 370 8.60 19.87 -28.09
C GLY A 370 8.57 20.62 -29.42
N ALA A 371 8.95 21.91 -29.43
CA ALA A 371 9.00 22.74 -30.62
C ALA A 371 10.06 22.27 -31.63
N TYR A 372 11.13 21.62 -31.19
CA TYR A 372 12.16 21.06 -32.07
C TYR A 372 11.60 20.08 -33.08
N PHE A 373 10.62 19.28 -32.72
CA PHE A 373 9.95 18.33 -33.62
C PHE A 373 9.07 19.02 -34.68
N LEU A 374 8.61 20.26 -34.42
CA LEU A 374 7.82 21.05 -35.36
C LEU A 374 8.73 21.93 -36.25
N ASN A 375 9.70 22.59 -35.62
CA ASN A 375 10.68 23.45 -36.27
C ASN A 375 11.99 23.44 -35.48
N SER A 376 13.03 22.82 -36.03
CA SER A 376 14.31 22.63 -35.37
C SER A 376 14.98 23.94 -34.96
N MET A 377 14.86 24.98 -35.77
CA MET A 377 15.45 26.32 -35.48
C MET A 377 14.80 26.96 -34.24
N VAL A 378 13.45 26.94 -34.18
CA VAL A 378 12.70 27.51 -33.06
C VAL A 378 13.00 26.72 -31.77
N GLY A 379 13.02 25.39 -31.84
CA GLY A 379 13.33 24.55 -30.68
C GLY A 379 14.73 24.85 -30.11
N ILE A 380 15.75 24.88 -30.95
CA ILE A 380 17.13 25.17 -30.53
C ILE A 380 17.24 26.56 -29.89
N VAL A 381 16.61 27.56 -30.45
CA VAL A 381 16.63 28.92 -29.90
C VAL A 381 15.96 28.98 -28.52
N MET A 382 14.81 28.32 -28.34
CA MET A 382 14.11 28.27 -27.05
C MET A 382 14.94 27.54 -25.98
N VAL A 383 15.50 26.39 -26.29
CA VAL A 383 16.38 25.66 -25.37
C VAL A 383 17.61 26.47 -25.02
N GLY A 384 18.24 27.13 -26.03
CA GLY A 384 19.41 28.01 -25.84
C GLY A 384 19.11 29.16 -24.89
N ILE A 385 17.98 29.85 -25.05
CA ILE A 385 17.54 30.92 -24.13
C ILE A 385 17.32 30.35 -22.72
N GLY A 386 16.64 29.21 -22.58
CA GLY A 386 16.39 28.56 -21.26
C GLY A 386 17.70 28.26 -20.54
N VAL A 387 18.65 27.59 -21.22
CA VAL A 387 19.98 27.27 -20.67
C VAL A 387 20.74 28.54 -20.28
N LEU A 388 20.69 29.60 -21.12
CA LEU A 388 21.33 30.86 -20.81
C LEU A 388 20.75 31.50 -19.54
N LEU A 389 19.44 31.48 -19.35
CA LEU A 389 18.78 31.98 -18.14
C LEU A 389 19.24 31.20 -16.89
N ILE A 390 19.39 29.90 -16.95
CA ILE A 390 19.89 29.09 -15.82
C ILE A 390 21.33 29.53 -15.49
N ILE A 391 22.22 29.57 -16.47
CA ILE A 391 23.64 29.92 -16.25
C ILE A 391 23.78 31.34 -15.65
N LEU A 392 23.01 32.30 -16.13
CA LEU A 392 23.10 33.69 -15.67
C LEU A 392 22.49 33.92 -14.28
N PHE A 393 21.38 33.24 -13.97
CA PHE A 393 20.57 33.60 -12.80
C PHE A 393 20.52 32.54 -11.69
N ALA A 394 20.75 31.24 -11.97
CA ALA A 394 20.61 30.21 -10.93
C ALA A 394 21.60 30.38 -9.76
N GLY A 395 22.75 30.95 -10.01
CA GLY A 395 23.77 31.22 -8.97
C GLY A 395 23.66 32.59 -8.27
N HIS A 396 22.60 33.38 -8.49
CA HIS A 396 22.51 34.79 -8.04
C HIS A 396 22.66 34.98 -6.51
N THR A 397 22.30 33.99 -5.71
CA THR A 397 22.42 34.07 -4.24
C THR A 397 23.87 33.96 -3.73
N LYS A 398 24.81 33.52 -4.57
CA LYS A 398 26.23 33.35 -4.19
C LYS A 398 26.96 34.69 -4.26
N LYS A 399 27.80 34.98 -3.24
CA LYS A 399 28.55 36.25 -3.15
C LYS A 399 29.72 36.36 -4.13
N SER A 400 30.36 35.25 -4.49
CA SER A 400 31.51 35.19 -5.40
C SER A 400 31.09 35.03 -6.85
N ILE A 401 31.78 35.69 -7.81
CA ILE A 401 31.55 35.53 -9.26
C ILE A 401 31.76 34.05 -9.67
N LEU A 402 32.78 33.41 -9.17
CA LEU A 402 33.03 31.98 -9.42
C LEU A 402 31.91 31.11 -8.83
N GLY A 403 31.42 31.46 -7.63
CA GLY A 403 30.25 30.80 -7.02
C GLY A 403 28.96 30.96 -7.82
N LYS A 404 28.74 32.12 -8.44
CA LYS A 404 27.60 32.35 -9.33
C LYS A 404 27.67 31.49 -10.58
N ALA A 405 28.85 31.44 -11.23
CA ALA A 405 29.07 30.61 -12.42
C ALA A 405 28.90 29.08 -12.10
N LEU A 406 29.50 28.62 -11.00
CA LEU A 406 29.32 27.25 -10.56
C LEU A 406 27.86 26.93 -10.17
N GLY A 407 27.16 27.87 -9.55
CA GLY A 407 25.73 27.72 -9.22
C GLY A 407 24.85 27.62 -10.48
N GLY A 408 25.19 28.37 -11.53
CA GLY A 408 24.54 28.23 -12.84
C GLY A 408 24.76 26.86 -13.49
N ILE A 409 26.00 26.36 -13.46
CA ILE A 409 26.32 25.02 -13.99
C ILE A 409 25.63 23.92 -13.18
N LEU A 410 25.62 24.04 -11.84
CA LEU A 410 24.91 23.12 -10.96
C LEU A 410 23.39 23.15 -11.17
N GLY A 411 22.82 24.33 -11.50
CA GLY A 411 21.41 24.44 -11.87
C GLY A 411 21.03 23.64 -13.13
N LEU A 412 21.98 23.37 -14.03
CA LEU A 412 21.74 22.47 -15.16
C LEU A 412 21.65 21.00 -14.76
N TYR A 413 22.20 20.63 -13.59
CA TYR A 413 22.10 19.25 -13.08
C TYR A 413 20.65 18.86 -12.73
N ASP A 414 19.78 19.84 -12.49
CA ASP A 414 18.34 19.60 -12.25
C ASP A 414 17.67 18.91 -13.45
N VAL A 415 18.34 18.88 -14.65
CA VAL A 415 17.86 18.10 -15.81
C VAL A 415 17.68 16.62 -15.47
N THR A 416 18.54 16.05 -14.62
CA THR A 416 18.43 14.65 -14.21
C THR A 416 17.18 14.38 -13.38
N SER A 417 16.80 15.33 -12.52
CA SER A 417 15.54 15.25 -11.76
C SER A 417 14.34 15.33 -12.70
N TYR A 418 14.30 16.34 -13.57
CA TYR A 418 13.19 16.49 -14.53
C TYR A 418 13.09 15.34 -15.52
N MET A 419 14.21 14.72 -15.92
CA MET A 419 14.18 13.50 -16.74
C MET A 419 13.59 12.32 -15.96
N GLY A 420 13.95 12.18 -14.67
CA GLY A 420 13.35 11.14 -13.82
C GLY A 420 11.85 11.32 -13.59
N ASP A 421 11.41 12.58 -13.49
CA ASP A 421 9.99 12.92 -13.33
C ASP A 421 9.17 12.72 -14.62
N LEU A 422 9.83 12.75 -15.79
CA LEU A 422 9.22 12.60 -17.12
C LEU A 422 9.08 11.12 -17.55
N LEU A 423 9.98 10.24 -17.11
CA LEU A 423 10.03 8.83 -17.46
C LEU A 423 9.31 7.94 -16.45
#